data_7a6d9656259d729e5c8e601fd70b1fa0
#
_entry.id   7a6d9656259d729e5c8e601fd70b1fa0
#
_cell.length_a   1.000
_cell.length_b   1.000
_cell.length_c   1.000
_cell.angle_alpha   90.00
_cell.angle_beta   90.00
_cell.angle_gamma   90.00
#
_symmetry.space_group_name_H-M   'P 1'
#
loop_
_entity.id
_entity.type
_entity.pdbx_description
1 polymer ?
#
loop_
_entity_poly.entity_id
_entity_poly.type
_entity_poly.pdbx_seq_one_letter_code
_entity_poly.pdbx_strand_id
1 'polypeptide(L)' 'MIEIGDIVAWDCPYEETTIHGIVTDIIHIGGRIIAVNFGNYQDLIFDEVKLRKIA' A
#
# COMPACT_ATOMS: atom_id res chain seq x y z
N MET A 1 -3.50 -9.37 -8.31
CA MET A 1 -3.26 -7.95 -8.60
C MET A 1 -3.94 -7.08 -7.54
N ILE A 2 -3.24 -6.06 -7.04
CA ILE A 2 -3.78 -5.19 -6.01
C ILE A 2 -4.86 -4.28 -6.58
N GLU A 3 -5.99 -4.18 -5.88
CA GLU A 3 -7.13 -3.36 -6.27
C GLU A 3 -7.56 -2.46 -5.12
N ILE A 4 -8.36 -1.42 -5.42
CA ILE A 4 -8.92 -0.54 -4.41
C ILE A 4 -9.79 -1.36 -3.45
N GLY A 5 -9.61 -1.16 -2.14
CA GLY A 5 -10.30 -1.89 -1.09
C GLY A 5 -9.56 -3.12 -0.59
N ASP A 6 -8.50 -3.52 -1.27
CA ASP A 6 -7.69 -4.65 -0.82
C ASP A 6 -6.90 -4.28 0.43
N ILE A 7 -6.61 -5.30 1.23
CA ILE A 7 -5.70 -5.15 2.37
C ILE A 7 -4.32 -5.58 1.93
N VAL A 8 -3.35 -4.71 2.16
CA VAL A 8 -1.96 -4.93 1.78
C VAL A 8 -1.04 -4.81 2.99
N ALA A 9 0.14 -5.38 2.86
CA ALA A 9 1.18 -5.31 3.88
C ALA A 9 2.40 -4.61 3.31
N TRP A 10 3.02 -3.79 4.15
CA TRP A 10 4.27 -3.12 3.84
C TRP A 10 5.28 -3.46 4.94
N ASP A 11 6.42 -3.97 4.53
CA ASP A 11 7.51 -4.27 5.46
C ASP A 11 8.32 -2.99 5.67
N CYS A 12 8.04 -2.30 6.77
CA CYS A 12 8.69 -1.02 7.06
C CYS A 12 10.18 -1.22 7.31
N PRO A 13 11.07 -0.61 6.50
CA PRO A 13 12.50 -0.81 6.66
C PRO A 13 13.08 -0.13 7.90
N TYR A 14 12.35 0.81 8.49
CA TYR A 14 12.84 1.59 9.62
C TYR A 14 12.52 0.96 10.98
N GLU A 15 11.50 0.12 11.04
CA GLU A 15 11.01 -0.42 12.31
C GLU A 15 11.02 -1.94 12.38
N GLU A 16 11.51 -2.60 11.34
CA GLU A 16 11.54 -4.07 11.26
C GLU A 16 10.18 -4.70 11.55
N THR A 17 9.11 -4.01 11.17
CA THR A 17 7.75 -4.46 11.40
C THR A 17 6.94 -4.38 10.12
N THR A 18 5.91 -5.21 10.04
CA THR A 18 4.98 -5.22 8.91
C THR A 18 3.73 -4.45 9.32
N ILE A 19 3.32 -3.52 8.46
CA ILE A 19 2.14 -2.70 8.68
C ILE A 19 1.10 -3.07 7.64
N HIS A 20 -0.15 -3.23 8.07
CA HIS A 20 -1.27 -3.52 7.18
C HIS A 20 -2.09 -2.27 6.92
N GLY A 21 -2.52 -2.09 5.68
CA GLY A 21 -3.36 -0.96 5.31
C GLY A 21 -4.35 -1.32 4.23
N ILE A 22 -5.22 -0.37 3.92
CA ILE A 22 -6.26 -0.53 2.91
C ILE A 22 -5.91 0.34 1.71
N VAL A 23 -6.01 -0.24 0.52
CA VAL A 23 -5.78 0.48 -0.74
C VAL A 23 -6.93 1.45 -0.97
N THR A 24 -6.59 2.73 -1.11
CA THR A 24 -7.58 3.80 -1.29
C THR A 24 -7.62 4.33 -2.72
N ASP A 25 -6.53 4.17 -3.47
CA ASP A 25 -6.49 4.64 -4.86
C ASP A 25 -5.37 3.92 -5.62
N ILE A 26 -5.46 3.92 -6.93
CA ILE A 26 -4.44 3.36 -7.81
C ILE A 26 -4.21 4.36 -8.93
N ILE A 27 -2.96 4.76 -9.12
CA ILE A 27 -2.56 5.76 -10.10
C ILE A 27 -1.65 5.08 -11.12
N HIS A 28 -1.97 5.24 -12.39
CA HIS A 28 -1.22 4.64 -13.49
C HIS A 28 -0.28 5.68 -14.11
N ILE A 29 0.91 5.79 -13.56
CA ILE A 29 1.94 6.71 -14.06
C ILE A 29 3.26 5.92 -14.11
N GLY A 30 3.65 5.48 -15.31
CA GLY A 30 4.88 4.72 -15.48
C GLY A 30 4.87 3.40 -14.72
N GLY A 31 3.68 2.81 -14.50
CA GLY A 31 3.47 1.63 -13.69
C GLY A 31 2.27 1.84 -12.78
N ARG A 32 2.17 1.05 -11.73
CA ARG A 32 1.05 1.16 -10.78
C ARG A 32 1.55 1.71 -9.46
N ILE A 33 1.05 2.90 -9.12
CA ILE A 33 1.33 3.56 -7.85
C ILE A 33 0.11 3.37 -6.96
N ILE A 34 0.32 2.85 -5.76
CA ILE A 34 -0.76 2.44 -4.86
C ILE A 34 -0.83 3.41 -3.69
N ALA A 35 -2.00 4.00 -3.47
CA ALA A 35 -2.26 4.82 -2.28
C ALA A 35 -2.85 3.93 -1.20
N VAL A 36 -2.26 3.94 -0.02
CA VAL A 36 -2.63 3.05 1.08
C VAL A 36 -2.84 3.86 2.35
N ASN A 37 -3.94 3.58 3.05
CA ASN A 37 -4.22 4.16 4.35
C ASN A 37 -3.95 3.13 5.44
N PHE A 38 -3.05 3.45 6.36
CA PHE A 38 -2.67 2.58 7.47
C PHE A 38 -3.38 2.96 8.78
N GLY A 39 -4.50 3.66 8.68
CA GLY A 39 -5.23 4.11 9.85
C GLY A 39 -4.83 5.50 10.33
N ASN A 40 -4.05 6.21 9.54
CA ASN A 40 -3.60 7.57 9.83
C ASN A 40 -4.42 8.59 9.04
N TYR A 41 -4.08 9.87 9.23
CA TYR A 41 -4.77 10.97 8.56
C TYR A 41 -4.43 11.09 7.09
N GLN A 42 -3.31 10.53 6.67
CA GLN A 42 -2.82 10.66 5.30
C GLN A 42 -2.60 9.30 4.68
N ASP A 43 -2.91 9.21 3.40
CA ASP A 43 -2.52 8.05 2.62
C ASP A 43 -1.04 8.17 2.27
N LEU A 44 -0.36 7.03 2.24
CA LEU A 44 0.99 6.95 1.73
C LEU A 44 0.95 6.29 0.36
N ILE A 45 1.88 6.68 -0.50
CA ILE A 45 1.93 6.14 -1.86
C ILE A 45 3.17 5.28 -2.04
N PHE A 46 2.99 4.16 -2.74
CA PHE A 46 4.03 3.17 -2.95
C PHE A 46 4.03 2.70 -4.39
N ASP A 47 5.19 2.32 -4.89
CA ASP A 47 5.24 1.47 -6.07
C ASP A 47 4.66 0.11 -5.68
N GLU A 48 3.87 -0.48 -6.58
CA GLU A 48 3.17 -1.74 -6.30
C GLU A 48 4.11 -2.84 -5.80
N VAL A 49 5.35 -2.87 -6.30
CA VAL A 49 6.32 -3.90 -5.93
C VAL A 49 6.71 -3.87 -4.44
N LYS A 50 6.44 -2.77 -3.76
CA LYS A 50 6.76 -2.63 -2.33
C LYS A 50 5.71 -3.24 -1.42
N LEU A 51 4.59 -3.67 -1.97
CA LEU A 51 3.44 -4.12 -1.18
C LEU A 51 3.14 -5.59 -1.44
N ARG A 52 2.56 -6.26 -0.42
CA ARG A 52 2.03 -7.62 -0.56
C ARG A 52 0.52 -7.57 -0.33
N LYS A 53 -0.23 -8.22 -1.21
CA LYS A 53 -1.68 -8.33 -1.03
C LYS A 53 -1.98 -9.39 0.03
N ILE A 54 -2.79 -9.03 1.01
CA ILE A 54 -3.23 -9.96 2.06
C ILE A 54 -4.67 -10.41 1.79
N ALA A 55 -5.54 -9.46 1.47
CA ALA A 55 -6.95 -9.81 1.20
C ALA A 55 -7.64 -8.80 0.29
#